data_309c1939178e26e6956710303fdbd89d
#
_entry.id   309c1939178e26e6956710303fdbd89d
#
_cell.length_a   1.000
_cell.length_b   1.000
_cell.length_c   1.000
_cell.angle_alpha   90.00
_cell.angle_beta   90.00
_cell.angle_gamma   90.00
#
_symmetry.space_group_name_H-M   'P 1'
#
loop_
_entity.id
_entity.type
_entity.pdbx_description
1 polymer ?
#
loop_
_entity_poly.entity_id
_entity_poly.type
_entity_poly.pdbx_seq_one_letter_code
_entity_poly.pdbx_strand_id
1 'polypeptide(L)'
;NGPSLEIFEYTSPDQKKQPPKNSDIGGHHLAFYVDDMDAAVKFLEDKGITVLGKPHTFTDTGMKGLTWVYFMAPWGMQLEIVSYPYGQGYEKNTGRRMWDPRY
;
A
#
# COMPACT_ATOMS: atom_id res chain seq x y z
N ASN A 1 -1.48 16.80 -8.87
CA ASN A 1 -0.12 16.57 -9.35
C ASN A 1 0.51 15.42 -8.60
N GLY A 2 0.80 14.31 -9.29
CA GLY A 2 1.40 13.13 -8.69
C GLY A 2 1.66 12.06 -9.75
N PRO A 3 2.16 10.88 -9.34
CA PRO A 3 2.36 9.78 -10.26
C PRO A 3 1.03 9.27 -10.81
N SER A 4 1.08 8.72 -12.02
CA SER A 4 -0.06 8.05 -12.65
C SER A 4 0.21 6.54 -12.70
N LEU A 5 -0.86 5.75 -12.66
CA LEU A 5 -0.82 4.32 -12.93
C LEU A 5 -1.44 4.05 -14.30
N GLU A 6 -0.72 3.36 -15.16
CA GLU A 6 -1.29 2.74 -16.35
C GLU A 6 -1.58 1.27 -16.03
N ILE A 7 -2.81 0.85 -16.27
CA ILE A 7 -3.26 -0.52 -15.98
C ILE A 7 -3.60 -1.19 -17.29
N PHE A 8 -2.95 -2.34 -17.55
CA PHE A 8 -3.16 -3.16 -18.74
C PHE A 8 -3.67 -4.53 -18.34
N GLU A 9 -4.64 -5.03 -19.08
CA GLU A 9 -5.03 -6.42 -19.04
C GLU A 9 -4.47 -7.13 -20.28
N TYR A 10 -3.70 -8.19 -20.07
CA TYR A 10 -3.15 -9.02 -21.14
C TYR A 10 -3.88 -10.34 -21.22
N THR A 11 -4.19 -10.73 -22.44
CA THR A 11 -4.65 -12.09 -22.76
C THR A 11 -3.59 -12.76 -23.63
N SER A 12 -2.98 -13.80 -23.11
CA SER A 12 -1.94 -14.57 -23.82
C SER A 12 -2.13 -16.07 -23.54
N PRO A 13 -1.98 -16.94 -24.54
CA PRO A 13 -2.17 -18.38 -24.36
C PRO A 13 -1.14 -19.01 -23.43
N ASP A 14 0.03 -18.38 -23.26
CA ASP A 14 1.13 -18.83 -22.40
C ASP A 14 1.24 -18.03 -21.09
N GLN A 15 0.22 -17.23 -20.77
CA GLN A 15 0.19 -16.41 -19.55
C GLN A 15 0.32 -17.26 -18.29
N LYS A 16 1.30 -16.96 -17.46
CA LYS A 16 1.40 -17.50 -16.09
C LYS A 16 0.41 -16.76 -15.20
N LYS A 17 -0.56 -17.50 -14.67
CA LYS A 17 -1.67 -16.93 -13.90
C LYS A 17 -1.38 -16.77 -12.40
N GLN A 18 -0.22 -17.22 -11.93
CA GLN A 18 0.18 -17.07 -10.54
C GLN A 18 1.08 -15.84 -10.41
N PRO A 19 0.67 -14.81 -9.65
CA PRO A 19 1.50 -13.64 -9.36
C PRO A 19 2.74 -14.05 -8.56
N PRO A 20 3.88 -13.36 -8.73
CA PRO A 20 5.04 -13.58 -7.89
C PRO A 20 4.73 -13.17 -6.45
N LYS A 21 5.34 -13.84 -5.48
CA LYS A 21 5.37 -13.36 -4.09
C LYS A 21 6.27 -12.14 -3.99
N ASN A 22 6.11 -11.32 -2.97
CA ASN A 22 7.01 -10.18 -2.73
C ASN A 22 8.48 -10.59 -2.59
N SER A 23 8.75 -11.83 -2.18
CA SER A 23 10.10 -12.40 -2.05
C SER A 23 10.69 -12.96 -3.35
N ASP A 24 9.91 -13.05 -4.42
CA ASP A 24 10.38 -13.59 -5.68
C ASP A 24 11.05 -12.51 -6.53
N ILE A 25 11.88 -12.90 -7.49
CA ILE A 25 12.40 -11.99 -8.51
C ILE A 25 11.22 -11.43 -9.31
N GLY A 26 11.10 -10.08 -9.36
CA GLY A 26 9.94 -9.39 -9.92
C GLY A 26 8.79 -9.21 -8.93
N GLY A 27 8.93 -9.71 -7.70
CA GLY A 27 7.97 -9.45 -6.63
C GLY A 27 7.99 -7.97 -6.22
N HIS A 28 6.80 -7.40 -6.14
CA HIS A 28 6.60 -6.01 -5.72
C HIS A 28 5.15 -5.81 -5.27
N HIS A 29 4.89 -4.69 -4.64
CA HIS A 29 3.54 -4.25 -4.34
C HIS A 29 3.42 -2.73 -4.53
N LEU A 30 2.19 -2.25 -4.60
CA LEU A 30 1.86 -0.82 -4.62
C LEU A 30 1.19 -0.46 -3.31
N ALA A 31 1.53 0.71 -2.77
CA ALA A 31 0.89 1.26 -1.59
C ALA A 31 -0.01 2.45 -1.99
N PHE A 32 -1.22 2.47 -1.47
CA PHE A 32 -2.18 3.56 -1.63
C PHE A 32 -2.35 4.30 -0.31
N TYR A 33 -2.25 5.62 -0.37
CA TYR A 33 -2.49 6.45 0.81
C TYR A 33 -3.98 6.56 1.13
N VAL A 34 -4.31 6.48 2.41
CA VAL A 34 -5.65 6.75 2.96
C VAL A 34 -5.53 7.64 4.19
N ASP A 35 -6.50 8.52 4.40
CA ASP A 35 -6.51 9.39 5.59
C ASP A 35 -6.95 8.63 6.84
N ASP A 36 -7.88 7.71 6.70
CA ASP A 36 -8.46 6.91 7.79
C ASP A 36 -8.24 5.41 7.52
N MET A 37 -7.31 4.83 8.25
CA MET A 37 -6.95 3.41 8.12
C MET A 37 -8.11 2.48 8.50
N ASP A 38 -8.83 2.78 9.58
CA ASP A 38 -9.91 1.91 10.09
C ASP A 38 -11.09 1.89 9.11
N ALA A 39 -11.45 3.06 8.60
CA ALA A 39 -12.48 3.18 7.56
C ALA A 39 -12.09 2.46 6.27
N ALA A 40 -10.82 2.55 5.87
CA ALA A 40 -10.32 1.87 4.67
C ALA A 40 -10.32 0.34 4.82
N VAL A 41 -9.87 -0.17 5.96
CA VAL A 41 -9.92 -1.62 6.25
C VAL A 41 -11.36 -2.12 6.23
N LYS A 42 -12.26 -1.41 6.93
CA LYS A 42 -13.68 -1.77 6.92
C LYS A 42 -14.26 -1.77 5.51
N PHE A 43 -13.94 -0.78 4.69
CA PHE A 43 -14.40 -0.72 3.30
C PHE A 43 -13.94 -1.95 2.50
N LEU A 44 -12.67 -2.35 2.64
CA LEU A 44 -12.12 -3.53 1.95
C LEU A 44 -12.86 -4.81 2.39
N GLU A 45 -13.03 -4.98 3.71
CA GLU A 45 -13.73 -6.14 4.28
C GLU A 45 -15.21 -6.21 3.86
N ASP A 46 -15.91 -5.08 3.88
CA ASP A 46 -17.31 -4.97 3.43
C ASP A 46 -17.48 -5.32 1.93
N LYS A 47 -16.41 -5.16 1.14
CA LYS A 47 -16.35 -5.58 -0.27
C LYS A 47 -15.85 -7.02 -0.47
N GLY A 48 -15.63 -7.77 0.61
CA GLY A 48 -15.13 -9.13 0.54
C GLY A 48 -13.67 -9.25 0.13
N ILE A 49 -12.89 -8.16 0.23
CA ILE A 49 -11.47 -8.15 -0.10
C ILE A 49 -10.69 -8.67 1.11
N THR A 50 -9.75 -9.59 0.85
CA THR A 50 -8.91 -10.17 1.91
C THR A 50 -7.88 -9.16 2.38
N VAL A 51 -7.97 -8.74 3.63
CA VAL A 51 -6.96 -7.96 4.35
C VAL A 51 -6.01 -8.91 5.08
N LEU A 52 -4.72 -8.70 4.96
CA LEU A 52 -3.69 -9.60 5.49
C LEU A 52 -3.23 -9.13 6.88
N GLY A 53 -3.98 -9.54 7.89
CA GLY A 53 -3.67 -9.22 9.29
C GLY A 53 -4.30 -7.90 9.75
N LYS A 54 -3.68 -7.31 10.78
CA LYS A 54 -4.13 -6.04 11.37
C LYS A 54 -3.20 -4.91 10.94
N PRO A 55 -3.71 -3.67 10.84
CA PRO A 55 -2.87 -2.50 10.65
C PRO A 55 -1.75 -2.42 11.69
N HIS A 56 -0.56 -2.11 11.23
CA HIS A 56 0.63 -1.92 12.06
C HIS A 56 1.10 -0.48 11.98
N THR A 57 1.34 0.14 13.13
CA THR A 57 1.87 1.52 13.21
C THR A 57 3.32 1.48 13.68
N PHE A 58 4.21 2.15 12.94
CA PHE A 58 5.58 2.34 13.39
C PHE A 58 5.63 3.33 14.56
N THR A 59 6.26 2.91 15.65
CA THR A 59 6.39 3.70 16.88
C THR A 59 7.72 4.42 17.00
N ASP A 60 8.68 4.08 16.15
CA ASP A 60 10.04 4.59 16.15
C ASP A 60 10.54 4.81 14.71
N THR A 61 11.82 5.14 14.58
CA THR A 61 12.48 5.39 13.30
C THR A 61 11.95 6.60 12.53
N GLY A 62 12.46 6.80 11.31
CA GLY A 62 11.96 7.83 10.39
C GLY A 62 10.53 7.60 9.93
N MET A 63 10.00 6.39 10.09
CA MET A 63 8.64 6.01 9.70
C MET A 63 7.61 6.15 10.84
N LYS A 64 8.03 6.60 12.03
CA LYS A 64 7.12 6.79 13.17
C LYS A 64 5.85 7.54 12.77
N GLY A 65 4.69 6.97 13.09
CA GLY A 65 3.39 7.55 12.74
C GLY A 65 2.79 7.03 11.44
N LEU A 66 3.55 6.28 10.63
CA LEU A 66 3.01 5.58 9.48
C LEU A 66 2.35 4.28 9.92
N THR A 67 1.10 4.10 9.53
CA THR A 67 0.32 2.86 9.70
C THR A 67 0.14 2.20 8.34
N TRP A 68 0.25 0.88 8.27
CA TRP A 68 0.12 0.13 7.03
C TRP A 68 -0.54 -1.23 7.25
N VAL A 69 -1.14 -1.76 6.19
CA VAL A 69 -1.63 -3.14 6.11
C VAL A 69 -1.68 -3.60 4.66
N TYR A 70 -1.42 -4.88 4.43
CA TYR A 70 -1.56 -5.49 3.11
C TYR A 70 -2.97 -6.00 2.86
N PHE A 71 -3.35 -6.04 1.58
CA PHE A 71 -4.56 -6.66 1.10
C PHE A 71 -4.34 -7.31 -0.26
N MET A 72 -5.26 -8.15 -0.69
CA MET A 72 -5.12 -8.91 -1.94
C MET A 72 -6.02 -8.35 -3.03
N ALA A 73 -5.41 -8.07 -4.18
CA ALA A 73 -6.19 -7.83 -5.40
C ALA A 73 -6.89 -9.12 -5.87
N PRO A 74 -8.01 -9.02 -6.61
CA PRO A 74 -8.75 -10.20 -7.08
C PRO A 74 -7.93 -11.17 -7.94
N TRP A 75 -6.90 -10.67 -8.61
CA TRP A 75 -5.97 -11.49 -9.42
C TRP A 75 -4.76 -12.03 -8.63
N GLY A 76 -4.74 -11.84 -7.30
CA GLY A 76 -3.73 -12.42 -6.42
C GLY A 76 -2.51 -11.55 -6.16
N MET A 77 -2.43 -10.33 -6.70
CA MET A 77 -1.36 -9.38 -6.38
C MET A 77 -1.53 -8.84 -4.95
N GLN A 78 -0.46 -8.82 -4.19
CA GLN A 78 -0.45 -8.16 -2.88
C GLN A 78 -0.34 -6.64 -3.08
N LEU A 79 -1.22 -5.92 -2.41
CA LEU A 79 -1.27 -4.46 -2.37
C LEU A 79 -1.16 -3.99 -0.92
N GLU A 80 -0.96 -2.69 -0.73
CA GLU A 80 -0.83 -2.09 0.60
C GLU A 80 -1.69 -0.83 0.69
N ILE A 81 -2.25 -0.56 1.85
CA ILE A 81 -2.72 0.78 2.22
C ILE A 81 -1.84 1.33 3.32
N VAL A 82 -1.54 2.63 3.20
CA VAL A 82 -0.72 3.38 4.16
C VAL A 82 -1.44 4.64 4.62
N SER A 83 -1.24 5.01 5.87
CA SER A 83 -1.83 6.20 6.46
C SER A 83 -0.80 6.89 7.38
N TYR A 84 -0.61 8.19 7.20
CA TYR A 84 0.25 9.02 8.06
C TYR A 84 -0.29 10.46 8.12
N PRO A 85 -1.56 10.65 8.53
CA PRO A 85 -2.25 11.96 8.47
C PRO A 85 -1.56 13.04 9.30
N TYR A 86 -0.79 12.65 10.30
CA TYR A 86 -0.05 13.56 11.18
C TYR A 86 1.45 13.63 10.86
N GLY A 87 1.85 13.14 9.70
CA GLY A 87 3.25 13.10 9.27
C GLY A 87 4.03 11.89 9.78
N GLN A 88 5.29 11.85 9.39
CA GLN A 88 6.21 10.76 9.73
C GLN A 88 7.39 11.28 10.55
N GLY A 89 8.04 10.37 11.29
CA GLY A 89 9.14 10.71 12.20
C GLY A 89 10.29 11.46 11.54
N TYR A 90 10.64 11.13 10.30
CA TYR A 90 11.74 11.80 9.58
C TYR A 90 11.50 13.30 9.37
N GLU A 91 10.25 13.73 9.28
CA GLU A 91 9.87 15.12 9.00
C GLU A 91 10.31 16.09 10.10
N LYS A 92 10.57 15.57 11.30
CA LYS A 92 11.06 16.35 12.45
C LYS A 92 12.57 16.65 12.38
N ASN A 93 13.28 15.87 11.59
CA ASN A 93 14.75 15.87 11.58
C ASN A 93 15.36 16.46 10.31
N THR A 94 14.55 16.77 9.32
CA THR A 94 15.01 17.32 8.05
C THR A 94 13.94 18.20 7.39
N GLY A 95 14.37 19.21 6.66
CA GLY A 95 13.49 20.00 5.80
C GLY A 95 13.18 19.34 4.46
N ARG A 96 13.81 18.20 4.14
CA ARG A 96 13.50 17.44 2.93
C ARG A 96 12.17 16.73 3.10
N ARG A 97 11.38 16.68 2.02
CA ARG A 97 10.10 15.97 1.97
C ARG A 97 10.10 14.99 0.81
N MET A 98 9.64 13.78 1.06
CA MET A 98 9.22 12.88 -0.01
C MET A 98 7.95 13.44 -0.65
N TRP A 99 7.64 12.99 -1.86
CA TRP A 99 6.33 13.27 -2.42
C TRP A 99 5.24 12.76 -1.46
N ASP A 100 4.22 13.58 -1.26
CA ASP A 100 3.20 13.34 -0.24
C ASP A 100 1.81 13.63 -0.83
N PRO A 101 0.88 12.67 -0.81
CA PRO A 101 -0.47 12.86 -1.36
C PRO A 101 -1.34 13.85 -0.56
N ARG A 102 -0.91 14.25 0.63
CA ARG A 102 -1.64 15.21 1.47
C ARG A 102 -1.50 16.67 0.98
N TYR A 103 -0.55 16.93 0.08
CA TYR A 103 -0.25 18.29 -0.41
C TYR A 103 -0.31 18.42 -1.92
#